data_32971443d75f7bcc31c28f3d9a2f0810
#
_entry.id   32971443d75f7bcc31c28f3d9a2f0810
#
_cell.length_a   1.000
_cell.length_b   1.000
_cell.length_c   1.000
_cell.angle_alpha   90.00
_cell.angle_beta   90.00
_cell.angle_gamma   90.00
#
_symmetry.space_group_name_H-M   'P 1'
#
loop_
_entity.id
_entity.type
_entity.pdbx_description
1 polymer ?
#
loop_
_entity_poly.entity_id
_entity_poly.type
_entity_poly.pdbx_seq_one_letter_code
_entity_poly.pdbx_strand_id
1 'polypeptide(L)'
;SMPAPVIVSLVPDYLQPGGTLMVYGKNFGSDAGAIRVLFDGREYPAESLSGNRVGVTVPDGGQDGRPVSVRLSRDGNVSEAVSSVWRTDVPEITGIDGGRGVYGELVTVAGKRFGTAGESAVYFDETEAEITKESETALTVKVPRIYKEDVSVTVVRGGVRSNAVSFSYDLDRCDSLLIVTAGWKTEQLREGVVWKSAFLKAFDTPQSMNVVYVTPSQQNRLRIGCSVSGVRRTSSQCGDAGALLGVNGGYFDEKKKPFVKIDGTVVQSGYDRVSSTFGNAAIVIRNNRVEIRKVAGCNAEARTLEGDDILVCGPFLLKDGVVEQLSTSTTHNTAMHPRTAVGVTGDGDVIFLTVDGRFPGKAAGMTTPQLAKAMRALGADDAMNLDGGGSTTLWISGKGVVNYPCDNGAFDHGGERPVGSVVYVK
;
A
#
# COMPACT_ATOMS: atom_id res chain seq x y z
N SER A 1 48.52 37.57 5.24
CA SER A 1 48.10 36.49 6.12
C SER A 1 46.62 36.20 5.88
N MET A 2 46.24 34.97 5.87
CA MET A 2 44.81 34.62 5.79
C MET A 2 44.10 35.07 7.06
N PRO A 3 42.84 35.55 7.01
CA PRO A 3 42.08 35.95 8.18
C PRO A 3 41.91 34.75 9.15
N ALA A 4 41.64 35.08 10.42
CA ALA A 4 41.39 34.02 11.45
C ALA A 4 40.25 33.09 11.05
N PRO A 5 40.31 31.83 11.45
CA PRO A 5 39.20 30.92 11.23
C PRO A 5 37.92 31.37 11.95
N VAL A 6 36.78 31.07 11.36
CA VAL A 6 35.45 31.43 11.92
C VAL A 6 34.62 30.19 11.98
N ILE A 7 34.12 29.83 13.17
CA ILE A 7 33.13 28.77 13.34
C ILE A 7 31.73 29.33 13.13
N VAL A 8 30.94 28.72 12.26
CA VAL A 8 29.54 29.09 11.96
C VAL A 8 28.57 28.16 12.68
N SER A 9 28.86 26.85 12.67
CA SER A 9 28.02 25.86 13.33
C SER A 9 28.80 24.58 13.69
N LEU A 10 28.27 23.83 14.63
CA LEU A 10 28.74 22.51 15.08
C LEU A 10 27.66 21.49 14.75
N VAL A 11 28.07 20.29 14.27
CA VAL A 11 27.15 19.20 13.97
C VAL A 11 27.77 17.88 14.48
N PRO A 12 27.14 17.23 15.45
CA PRO A 12 26.00 17.70 16.26
C PRO A 12 26.35 18.96 17.08
N ASP A 13 25.36 19.64 17.63
CA ASP A 13 25.54 20.84 18.46
C ASP A 13 25.95 20.51 19.92
N TYR A 14 26.28 19.27 20.18
CA TYR A 14 26.79 18.74 21.46
C TYR A 14 28.06 17.90 21.24
N LEU A 15 28.82 17.66 22.30
CA LEU A 15 30.01 16.82 22.31
C LEU A 15 29.71 15.45 22.95
N GLN A 16 29.80 14.40 22.13
CA GLN A 16 29.68 13.03 22.62
C GLN A 16 31.08 12.38 22.63
N PRO A 17 31.62 11.91 23.80
CA PRO A 17 32.91 11.23 23.88
C PRO A 17 33.01 10.08 22.87
N GLY A 18 34.10 10.04 22.08
CA GLY A 18 34.33 9.07 21.02
C GLY A 18 33.54 9.31 19.73
N GLY A 19 32.61 10.27 19.72
CA GLY A 19 31.86 10.66 18.53
C GLY A 19 32.64 11.59 17.63
N THR A 20 32.16 11.79 16.40
CA THR A 20 32.74 12.76 15.45
C THR A 20 32.00 14.09 15.53
N LEU A 21 32.71 15.19 15.76
CA LEU A 21 32.20 16.55 15.64
C LEU A 21 32.61 17.13 14.28
N MET A 22 31.65 17.64 13.52
CA MET A 22 31.89 18.42 12.32
C MET A 22 31.76 19.91 12.64
N VAL A 23 32.85 20.63 12.45
CA VAL A 23 32.90 22.10 12.62
C VAL A 23 32.74 22.75 11.24
N TYR A 24 31.70 23.52 11.05
CA TYR A 24 31.45 24.27 9.81
C TYR A 24 31.83 25.72 9.99
N GLY A 25 32.43 26.31 8.95
CA GLY A 25 32.87 27.71 9.07
C GLY A 25 33.56 28.25 7.84
N LYS A 26 34.47 29.21 8.07
CA LYS A 26 35.25 29.92 7.04
C LYS A 26 36.71 30.02 7.43
N ASN A 27 37.57 30.27 6.42
CA ASN A 27 39.00 30.50 6.58
C ASN A 27 39.78 29.34 7.19
N PHE A 28 39.36 28.12 6.90
CA PHE A 28 40.03 26.92 7.45
C PHE A 28 41.30 26.56 6.68
N GLY A 29 41.50 27.12 5.46
CA GLY A 29 42.65 26.79 4.62
C GLY A 29 42.47 25.47 3.88
N SER A 30 43.59 24.87 3.45
CA SER A 30 43.62 23.64 2.67
C SER A 30 44.44 22.50 3.29
N ASP A 31 45.08 22.76 4.41
CA ASP A 31 45.93 21.82 5.13
C ASP A 31 45.30 21.43 6.47
N ALA A 32 44.80 20.20 6.57
CA ALA A 32 44.23 19.67 7.79
C ALA A 32 45.26 19.56 8.93
N GLY A 33 46.55 19.34 8.60
CA GLY A 33 47.63 19.24 9.54
C GLY A 33 47.91 20.54 10.32
N ALA A 34 47.56 21.71 9.71
CA ALA A 34 47.67 23.00 10.33
C ALA A 34 46.52 23.36 11.27
N ILE A 35 45.47 22.54 11.35
CA ILE A 35 44.23 22.82 12.09
C ILE A 35 44.22 22.04 13.41
N ARG A 36 43.82 22.74 14.47
CA ARG A 36 43.54 22.18 15.80
C ARG A 36 42.13 22.62 16.23
N VAL A 37 41.35 21.69 16.77
CA VAL A 37 40.07 21.98 17.44
C VAL A 37 40.31 22.03 18.92
N LEU A 38 39.88 23.08 19.60
CA LEU A 38 40.07 23.27 21.02
C LEU A 38 38.76 23.05 21.79
N PHE A 39 38.80 22.15 22.75
CA PHE A 39 37.72 21.97 23.72
C PHE A 39 38.19 22.49 25.10
N ASP A 40 37.57 23.56 25.59
CA ASP A 40 37.98 24.28 26.81
C ASP A 40 39.48 24.64 26.80
N GLY A 41 40.04 24.99 25.64
CA GLY A 41 41.43 25.35 25.45
C GLY A 41 42.40 24.21 25.22
N ARG A 42 41.97 22.93 25.32
CA ARG A 42 42.80 21.77 25.03
C ARG A 42 42.70 21.42 23.53
N GLU A 43 43.88 21.29 22.91
CA GLU A 43 44.00 21.11 21.45
C GLU A 43 43.91 19.64 21.02
N TYR A 44 43.18 19.39 19.92
CA TYR A 44 43.05 18.10 19.24
C TYR A 44 43.24 18.30 17.72
N PRO A 45 43.97 17.38 17.04
CA PRO A 45 44.23 17.51 15.62
C PRO A 45 42.93 17.34 14.84
N ALA A 46 42.78 18.12 13.77
CA ALA A 46 41.72 17.86 12.77
C ALA A 46 42.03 16.55 12.05
N GLU A 47 41.02 15.70 11.87
CA GLU A 47 41.15 14.40 11.20
C GLU A 47 40.71 14.49 9.74
N SER A 48 39.89 15.49 9.38
CA SER A 48 39.47 15.76 8.04
C SER A 48 39.24 17.24 7.79
N LEU A 49 39.49 17.65 6.55
CA LEU A 49 39.19 18.99 6.06
C LEU A 49 38.58 18.88 4.66
N SER A 50 37.42 19.48 4.45
CA SER A 50 36.78 19.57 3.15
C SER A 50 36.10 20.94 3.01
N GLY A 51 36.73 21.82 2.27
CA GLY A 51 36.23 23.16 2.01
C GLY A 51 35.97 23.99 3.29
N ASN A 52 34.72 24.04 3.70
CA ASN A 52 34.25 24.84 4.84
C ASN A 52 33.90 23.97 6.09
N ARG A 53 34.38 22.73 6.16
CA ARG A 53 34.15 21.85 7.31
C ARG A 53 35.39 21.11 7.75
N VAL A 54 35.50 20.93 9.05
CA VAL A 54 36.57 20.21 9.75
C VAL A 54 35.97 19.10 10.59
N GLY A 55 36.47 17.88 10.50
CA GLY A 55 36.07 16.75 11.34
C GLY A 55 37.11 16.50 12.43
N VAL A 56 36.64 16.18 13.64
CA VAL A 56 37.47 15.83 14.80
C VAL A 56 36.74 14.78 15.65
N THR A 57 37.49 13.80 16.18
CA THR A 57 36.97 12.89 17.20
C THR A 57 36.93 13.62 18.55
N VAL A 58 35.75 13.60 19.16
CA VAL A 58 35.55 14.17 20.51
C VAL A 58 36.30 13.30 21.54
N PRO A 59 37.17 13.89 22.35
CA PRO A 59 37.95 13.12 23.34
C PRO A 59 37.08 12.51 24.43
N ASP A 60 37.59 11.46 25.05
CA ASP A 60 37.01 10.91 26.27
C ASP A 60 37.06 11.95 27.40
N GLY A 61 36.04 11.93 28.25
CA GLY A 61 35.91 12.87 29.35
C GLY A 61 34.75 13.84 29.13
N GLY A 62 34.54 14.69 30.09
CA GLY A 62 33.39 15.56 30.15
C GLY A 62 32.29 14.98 31.04
N GLN A 63 31.55 15.88 31.65
CA GLN A 63 30.41 15.55 32.50
C GLN A 63 29.15 15.90 31.73
N ASP A 64 28.19 14.98 31.72
CA ASP A 64 26.92 15.21 31.03
C ASP A 64 26.26 16.53 31.42
N GLY A 65 25.79 17.28 30.43
CA GLY A 65 25.16 18.58 30.60
C GLY A 65 26.16 19.74 30.90
N ARG A 66 27.45 19.49 31.05
CA ARG A 66 28.45 20.54 31.29
C ARG A 66 28.68 21.36 30.01
N PRO A 67 28.61 22.69 30.09
CA PRO A 67 29.00 23.56 28.96
C PRO A 67 30.48 23.39 28.59
N VAL A 68 30.79 23.54 27.29
CA VAL A 68 32.14 23.46 26.75
C VAL A 68 32.36 24.54 25.71
N SER A 69 33.52 25.14 25.71
CA SER A 69 33.93 26.13 24.69
C SER A 69 34.63 25.39 23.54
N VAL A 70 34.17 25.60 22.31
CA VAL A 70 34.79 25.06 21.12
C VAL A 70 35.41 26.20 20.29
N ARG A 71 36.72 26.07 19.99
CA ARG A 71 37.46 26.98 19.11
C ARG A 71 38.21 26.17 18.04
N LEU A 72 38.61 26.87 16.99
CA LEU A 72 39.48 26.30 15.95
C LEU A 72 40.73 27.19 15.81
N SER A 73 41.90 26.54 15.84
CA SER A 73 43.18 27.19 15.58
C SER A 73 43.71 26.74 14.23
N ARG A 74 44.25 27.66 13.46
CA ARG A 74 45.02 27.42 12.24
C ARG A 74 46.29 28.28 12.26
N ASP A 75 47.45 27.65 12.21
CA ASP A 75 48.73 28.35 12.22
C ASP A 75 48.87 29.36 13.39
N GLY A 76 48.33 29.05 14.55
CA GLY A 76 48.32 29.90 15.73
C GLY A 76 47.24 30.99 15.76
N ASN A 77 46.47 31.19 14.67
CA ASN A 77 45.30 32.08 14.65
C ASN A 77 44.07 31.34 15.17
N VAL A 78 43.45 31.80 16.24
CA VAL A 78 42.34 31.14 16.94
C VAL A 78 41.02 31.86 16.66
N SER A 79 39.95 31.07 16.43
CA SER A 79 38.61 31.59 16.24
C SER A 79 38.00 32.13 17.54
N GLU A 80 36.90 32.88 17.40
CA GLU A 80 35.99 33.09 18.52
C GLU A 80 35.46 31.77 19.05
N ALA A 81 35.04 31.76 20.31
CA ALA A 81 34.47 30.57 20.96
C ALA A 81 33.00 30.35 20.54
N VAL A 82 32.64 29.11 20.26
CA VAL A 82 31.27 28.68 20.14
C VAL A 82 30.97 27.76 21.35
N SER A 83 29.86 28.06 22.03
CA SER A 83 29.44 27.23 23.18
C SER A 83 28.76 25.97 22.69
N SER A 84 29.08 24.84 23.34
CA SER A 84 28.45 23.55 23.17
C SER A 84 28.24 22.90 24.53
N VAL A 85 27.79 21.64 24.57
CA VAL A 85 27.52 20.92 25.82
C VAL A 85 27.96 19.48 25.68
N TRP A 86 28.53 18.91 26.77
CA TRP A 86 28.84 17.48 26.84
C TRP A 86 27.56 16.66 26.95
N ARG A 87 27.47 15.57 26.17
CA ARG A 87 26.44 14.55 26.26
C ARG A 87 27.07 13.18 26.34
N THR A 88 26.97 12.55 27.47
CA THR A 88 27.51 11.19 27.71
C THR A 88 26.45 10.14 27.71
N ASP A 89 25.19 10.54 27.73
CA ASP A 89 24.00 9.70 27.80
C ASP A 89 23.23 9.62 26.46
N VAL A 90 23.87 9.98 25.35
CA VAL A 90 23.27 9.89 24.01
C VAL A 90 22.82 8.45 23.74
N PRO A 91 21.54 8.23 23.42
CA PRO A 91 21.06 6.89 23.10
C PRO A 91 21.70 6.37 21.82
N GLU A 92 21.94 5.08 21.76
CA GLU A 92 22.55 4.41 20.60
C GLU A 92 21.73 3.18 20.23
N ILE A 93 21.29 3.09 18.98
CA ILE A 93 20.65 1.90 18.44
C ILE A 93 21.73 0.98 17.87
N THR A 94 21.74 -0.28 18.29
CA THR A 94 22.63 -1.32 17.77
C THR A 94 21.94 -2.22 16.74
N GLY A 95 20.60 -2.23 16.73
CA GLY A 95 19.82 -2.98 15.78
C GLY A 95 18.31 -2.88 16.01
N ILE A 96 17.56 -3.36 15.04
CA ILE A 96 16.11 -3.54 15.13
C ILE A 96 15.77 -4.96 14.72
N ASP A 97 14.90 -5.61 15.49
CA ASP A 97 14.51 -6.99 15.25
C ASP A 97 13.76 -7.11 13.93
N GLY A 98 14.21 -8.05 13.07
CA GLY A 98 13.63 -8.32 11.76
C GLY A 98 13.86 -7.25 10.69
N GLY A 99 14.01 -5.98 11.01
CA GLY A 99 14.25 -4.87 10.07
C GLY A 99 13.15 -4.66 9.01
N ARG A 100 12.09 -5.48 9.00
CA ARG A 100 10.94 -5.44 8.09
C ARG A 100 9.68 -5.94 8.80
N GLY A 101 8.54 -5.31 8.54
CA GLY A 101 7.28 -5.72 9.16
C GLY A 101 6.05 -5.02 8.60
N VAL A 102 4.92 -5.20 9.28
CA VAL A 102 3.64 -4.61 8.93
C VAL A 102 3.08 -3.78 10.09
N TYR A 103 2.08 -2.97 9.81
CA TYR A 103 1.38 -2.14 10.79
C TYR A 103 0.92 -2.95 12.00
N GLY A 104 1.24 -2.45 13.20
CA GLY A 104 0.79 -3.04 14.45
C GLY A 104 1.60 -4.25 14.94
N GLU A 105 2.55 -4.77 14.18
CA GLU A 105 3.50 -5.78 14.68
C GLU A 105 4.37 -5.19 15.79
N LEU A 106 4.81 -6.03 16.72
CA LEU A 106 5.75 -5.64 17.74
C LEU A 106 7.17 -5.94 17.27
N VAL A 107 8.03 -4.93 17.30
CA VAL A 107 9.45 -5.05 16.98
C VAL A 107 10.28 -4.52 18.14
N THR A 108 11.48 -5.07 18.34
CA THR A 108 12.38 -4.64 19.41
C THR A 108 13.55 -3.86 18.83
N VAL A 109 13.70 -2.63 19.29
CA VAL A 109 14.87 -1.80 19.05
C VAL A 109 15.87 -2.08 20.14
N ALA A 110 17.02 -2.66 19.79
CA ALA A 110 18.12 -2.95 20.70
C ALA A 110 19.14 -1.81 20.69
N GLY A 111 19.74 -1.53 21.84
CA GLY A 111 20.70 -0.45 21.92
C GLY A 111 21.31 -0.26 23.29
N LYS A 112 21.68 0.99 23.58
CA LYS A 112 22.31 1.41 24.84
C LYS A 112 21.79 2.78 25.25
N ARG A 113 21.80 3.02 26.56
CA ARG A 113 21.48 4.32 27.17
C ARG A 113 20.05 4.81 26.83
N PHE A 114 19.11 3.88 26.78
CA PHE A 114 17.69 4.22 26.57
C PHE A 114 17.03 4.76 27.86
N GLY A 115 17.72 4.61 29.02
CA GLY A 115 17.21 5.08 30.29
C GLY A 115 16.20 4.15 30.92
N THR A 116 15.51 4.69 31.93
CA THR A 116 14.41 3.99 32.60
C THR A 116 13.08 4.25 31.93
N ALA A 117 12.03 3.59 32.44
CA ALA A 117 10.70 3.67 31.86
C ALA A 117 10.20 5.13 31.70
N GLY A 118 9.74 5.47 30.50
CA GLY A 118 9.21 6.78 30.17
C GLY A 118 10.26 7.85 29.80
N GLU A 119 11.57 7.52 29.81
CA GLU A 119 12.60 8.48 29.46
C GLU A 119 12.87 8.58 27.96
N SER A 120 12.51 7.57 27.18
CA SER A 120 12.76 7.50 25.74
C SER A 120 11.48 7.47 24.93
N ALA A 121 11.55 8.03 23.71
CA ALA A 121 10.56 7.89 22.65
C ALA A 121 11.21 7.29 21.41
N VAL A 122 10.48 6.47 20.66
CA VAL A 122 10.94 5.84 19.41
C VAL A 122 10.19 6.45 18.24
N TYR A 123 10.92 6.83 17.21
CA TYR A 123 10.36 7.44 16.00
C TYR A 123 10.67 6.60 14.77
N PHE A 124 9.65 6.40 13.94
CA PHE A 124 9.78 5.88 12.58
C PHE A 124 9.60 7.09 11.65
N ASP A 125 10.68 7.57 11.03
CA ASP A 125 10.80 8.93 10.49
C ASP A 125 10.37 9.95 11.56
N GLU A 126 9.29 10.72 11.33
CA GLU A 126 8.75 11.69 12.30
C GLU A 126 7.55 11.16 13.11
N THR A 127 7.16 9.90 12.91
CA THR A 127 6.01 9.31 13.59
C THR A 127 6.45 8.59 14.84
N GLU A 128 5.93 9.00 16.00
CA GLU A 128 6.21 8.34 17.28
C GLU A 128 5.50 6.99 17.34
N ALA A 129 6.24 5.96 17.78
CA ALA A 129 5.74 4.61 17.95
C ALA A 129 5.35 4.36 19.41
N GLU A 130 4.28 3.61 19.63
CA GLU A 130 3.85 3.17 20.97
C GLU A 130 4.85 2.17 21.52
N ILE A 131 5.48 2.50 22.69
CA ILE A 131 6.37 1.59 23.41
C ILE A 131 5.51 0.67 24.30
N THR A 132 5.69 -0.63 24.15
CA THR A 132 4.94 -1.65 24.91
C THR A 132 5.78 -2.31 26.02
N LYS A 133 7.11 -2.33 25.83
CA LYS A 133 8.09 -2.77 26.84
C LYS A 133 9.34 -1.91 26.71
N GLU A 134 9.98 -1.63 27.83
CA GLU A 134 11.17 -0.79 27.85
C GLU A 134 12.18 -1.26 28.89
N SER A 135 13.46 -1.09 28.55
CA SER A 135 14.61 -1.26 29.37
C SER A 135 15.74 -0.34 28.88
N GLU A 136 16.85 -0.26 29.65
CA GLU A 136 18.02 0.54 29.24
C GLU A 136 18.65 0.12 27.90
N THR A 137 18.39 -1.11 27.45
CA THR A 137 19.02 -1.70 26.25
C THR A 137 18.06 -2.20 25.22
N ALA A 138 16.75 -2.15 25.47
CA ALA A 138 15.74 -2.64 24.51
C ALA A 138 14.41 -1.91 24.69
N LEU A 139 13.82 -1.49 23.58
CA LEU A 139 12.50 -0.90 23.50
C LEU A 139 11.66 -1.72 22.53
N THR A 140 10.59 -2.36 23.01
CA THR A 140 9.63 -3.05 22.16
C THR A 140 8.52 -2.08 21.78
N VAL A 141 8.33 -1.87 20.49
CA VAL A 141 7.39 -0.88 19.96
C VAL A 141 6.42 -1.51 18.98
N LYS A 142 5.26 -0.90 18.87
CA LYS A 142 4.25 -1.23 17.88
C LYS A 142 4.53 -0.45 16.59
N VAL A 143 4.73 -1.14 15.48
CA VAL A 143 5.02 -0.54 14.17
C VAL A 143 3.89 0.43 13.79
N PRO A 144 4.17 1.73 13.61
CA PRO A 144 3.15 2.72 13.31
C PRO A 144 2.66 2.64 11.85
N ARG A 145 1.54 3.27 11.54
CA ARG A 145 1.00 3.32 10.18
C ARG A 145 1.67 4.42 9.37
N ILE A 146 2.60 4.04 8.52
CA ILE A 146 3.29 4.91 7.55
C ILE A 146 3.26 4.22 6.20
N TYR A 147 2.70 4.89 5.17
CA TYR A 147 2.69 4.35 3.82
C TYR A 147 3.96 4.76 3.07
N LYS A 148 5.05 4.07 3.40
CA LYS A 148 6.38 4.27 2.83
C LYS A 148 7.16 2.96 2.93
N GLU A 149 7.94 2.61 1.92
CA GLU A 149 8.66 1.33 1.90
C GLU A 149 9.75 1.30 2.97
N ASP A 150 10.63 2.30 2.99
CA ASP A 150 11.74 2.39 3.94
C ASP A 150 11.62 3.64 4.80
N VAL A 151 11.88 3.49 6.09
CA VAL A 151 11.90 4.56 7.08
C VAL A 151 13.13 4.48 7.96
N SER A 152 13.52 5.61 8.56
CA SER A 152 14.56 5.68 9.57
C SER A 152 13.96 5.52 10.97
N VAL A 153 14.50 4.60 11.77
CA VAL A 153 14.10 4.43 13.18
C VAL A 153 15.17 5.08 14.06
N THR A 154 14.71 5.93 14.98
CA THR A 154 15.55 6.65 15.94
C THR A 154 14.93 6.60 17.33
N VAL A 155 15.76 6.72 18.35
CA VAL A 155 15.36 6.89 19.74
C VAL A 155 15.72 8.29 20.21
N VAL A 156 14.81 8.95 20.90
CA VAL A 156 15.04 10.27 21.50
C VAL A 156 14.96 10.13 23.02
N ARG A 157 16.00 10.56 23.74
CA ARG A 157 16.04 10.62 25.19
C ARG A 157 16.56 11.98 25.63
N GLY A 158 15.86 12.63 26.56
CA GLY A 158 16.26 13.94 27.06
C GLY A 158 16.44 15.00 25.97
N GLY A 159 15.70 14.94 24.89
CA GLY A 159 15.81 15.82 23.72
C GLY A 159 16.96 15.47 22.76
N VAL A 160 17.75 14.44 23.05
CA VAL A 160 18.87 14.01 22.19
C VAL A 160 18.46 12.78 21.38
N ARG A 161 18.70 12.83 20.08
CA ARG A 161 18.36 11.75 19.12
C ARG A 161 19.55 10.80 18.92
N SER A 162 19.28 9.51 18.85
CA SER A 162 20.25 8.45 18.55
C SER A 162 20.71 8.50 17.08
N ASN A 163 21.65 7.62 16.73
CA ASN A 163 21.83 7.19 15.34
C ASN A 163 20.54 6.58 14.79
N ALA A 164 20.41 6.55 13.46
CA ALA A 164 19.29 5.95 12.75
C ALA A 164 19.62 4.52 12.29
N VAL A 165 18.63 3.65 12.33
CA VAL A 165 18.64 2.34 11.64
C VAL A 165 17.49 2.27 10.67
N SER A 166 17.64 1.50 9.60
CA SER A 166 16.58 1.35 8.58
C SER A 166 15.55 0.30 9.02
N PHE A 167 14.28 0.57 8.73
CA PHE A 167 13.19 -0.39 8.83
C PHE A 167 12.36 -0.34 7.55
N SER A 168 11.97 -1.50 7.01
CA SER A 168 11.19 -1.60 5.77
C SER A 168 9.79 -2.09 6.04
N TYR A 169 8.79 -1.43 5.44
CA TYR A 169 7.42 -1.92 5.47
C TYR A 169 7.17 -2.93 4.34
N ASP A 170 6.52 -4.03 4.66
CA ASP A 170 5.91 -4.90 3.68
C ASP A 170 4.54 -4.32 3.27
N LEU A 171 4.55 -3.37 2.33
CA LEU A 171 3.35 -2.64 1.94
C LEU A 171 2.26 -3.55 1.39
N ASP A 172 2.62 -4.63 0.71
CA ASP A 172 1.66 -5.61 0.18
C ASP A 172 0.89 -6.31 1.31
N ARG A 173 1.61 -6.75 2.36
CA ARG A 173 0.98 -7.30 3.56
C ARG A 173 0.25 -6.23 4.38
N CYS A 174 0.75 -5.00 4.42
CA CYS A 174 0.05 -3.88 5.06
C CYS A 174 -1.31 -3.62 4.42
N ASP A 175 -1.39 -3.53 3.09
CA ASP A 175 -2.65 -3.32 2.38
C ASP A 175 -3.61 -4.51 2.55
N SER A 176 -3.10 -5.74 2.46
CA SER A 176 -3.88 -6.95 2.74
C SER A 176 -4.47 -6.92 4.15
N LEU A 177 -3.67 -6.54 5.16
CA LEU A 177 -4.13 -6.43 6.54
C LEU A 177 -5.23 -5.37 6.68
N LEU A 178 -5.06 -4.19 6.06
CA LEU A 178 -6.06 -3.11 6.09
C LEU A 178 -7.39 -3.54 5.46
N ILE A 179 -7.36 -4.32 4.39
CA ILE A 179 -8.56 -4.86 3.74
C ILE A 179 -9.23 -5.91 4.64
N VAL A 180 -8.47 -6.89 5.13
CA VAL A 180 -9.03 -8.00 5.93
C VAL A 180 -9.60 -7.51 7.26
N THR A 181 -8.93 -6.54 7.91
CA THR A 181 -9.34 -6.01 9.23
C THR A 181 -10.23 -4.76 9.16
N ALA A 182 -10.69 -4.38 7.96
CA ALA A 182 -11.59 -3.25 7.82
C ALA A 182 -12.89 -3.46 8.62
N GLY A 183 -13.54 -2.37 8.95
CA GLY A 183 -14.85 -2.39 9.65
C GLY A 183 -15.97 -2.83 8.72
N TRP A 184 -15.94 -4.06 8.24
CA TRP A 184 -16.94 -4.61 7.34
C TRP A 184 -18.31 -4.69 7.98
N LYS A 185 -19.30 -4.01 7.41
CA LYS A 185 -20.71 -4.29 7.65
C LYS A 185 -21.07 -5.57 6.94
N THR A 186 -21.55 -6.56 7.66
CA THR A 186 -21.82 -7.91 7.12
C THR A 186 -23.31 -8.23 7.23
N GLU A 187 -23.88 -8.74 6.15
CA GLU A 187 -25.25 -9.20 6.07
C GLU A 187 -25.32 -10.55 5.34
N GLN A 188 -25.98 -11.51 5.95
CA GLN A 188 -26.31 -12.77 5.30
C GLN A 188 -27.62 -12.57 4.52
N LEU A 189 -27.52 -12.60 3.19
CA LEU A 189 -28.67 -12.42 2.31
C LEU A 189 -29.53 -13.68 2.22
N ARG A 190 -28.86 -14.82 2.23
CA ARG A 190 -29.44 -16.17 2.18
C ARG A 190 -28.37 -17.15 2.65
N GLU A 191 -28.74 -18.41 2.98
CA GLU A 191 -27.77 -19.46 3.30
C GLU A 191 -26.72 -19.59 2.17
N GLY A 192 -25.45 -19.51 2.51
CA GLY A 192 -24.34 -19.54 1.57
C GLY A 192 -24.16 -18.26 0.75
N VAL A 193 -24.84 -17.15 1.06
CA VAL A 193 -24.64 -15.86 0.39
C VAL A 193 -24.48 -14.75 1.42
N VAL A 194 -23.28 -14.19 1.49
CA VAL A 194 -22.92 -13.12 2.45
C VAL A 194 -22.46 -11.89 1.70
N TRP A 195 -23.10 -10.77 1.97
CA TRP A 195 -22.68 -9.45 1.49
C TRP A 195 -21.95 -8.67 2.58
N LYS A 196 -20.84 -8.03 2.21
CA LYS A 196 -20.09 -7.14 3.10
C LYS A 196 -19.81 -5.83 2.39
N SER A 197 -19.85 -4.72 3.13
CA SER A 197 -19.48 -3.39 2.63
C SER A 197 -18.59 -2.66 3.61
N ALA A 198 -17.62 -1.88 3.12
CA ALA A 198 -16.74 -1.08 3.95
C ALA A 198 -16.24 0.17 3.22
N PHE A 199 -16.05 1.24 4.01
CA PHE A 199 -15.17 2.34 3.68
C PHE A 199 -13.86 2.14 4.43
N LEU A 200 -12.74 2.18 3.75
CA LEU A 200 -11.42 1.93 4.34
C LEU A 200 -10.34 2.73 3.60
N LYS A 201 -9.16 2.80 4.20
CA LYS A 201 -7.97 3.28 3.50
C LYS A 201 -7.08 2.09 3.17
N ALA A 202 -6.85 1.83 1.89
CA ALA A 202 -5.90 0.86 1.37
C ALA A 202 -5.18 1.46 0.16
N PHE A 203 -3.96 1.01 -0.13
CA PHE A 203 -3.12 1.57 -1.20
C PHE A 203 -2.93 3.09 -1.07
N ASP A 204 -2.83 3.57 0.17
CA ASP A 204 -2.76 4.98 0.58
C ASP A 204 -3.93 5.88 0.12
N THR A 205 -5.04 5.30 -0.28
CA THR A 205 -6.20 6.01 -0.81
C THR A 205 -7.51 5.55 -0.15
N PRO A 206 -8.53 6.45 -0.10
CA PRO A 206 -9.85 6.06 0.38
C PRO A 206 -10.52 5.12 -0.62
N GLN A 207 -11.08 4.04 -0.11
CA GLN A 207 -11.78 3.02 -0.88
C GLN A 207 -13.21 2.82 -0.36
N SER A 208 -14.14 2.60 -1.27
CA SER A 208 -15.50 2.12 -1.01
C SER A 208 -15.65 0.76 -1.69
N MET A 209 -15.84 -0.28 -0.91
CA MET A 209 -15.81 -1.65 -1.37
C MET A 209 -17.08 -2.41 -0.97
N ASN A 210 -17.59 -3.21 -1.88
CA ASN A 210 -18.60 -4.23 -1.61
C ASN A 210 -18.10 -5.59 -2.06
N VAL A 211 -18.18 -6.59 -1.21
CA VAL A 211 -17.82 -7.96 -1.53
C VAL A 211 -18.98 -8.89 -1.21
N VAL A 212 -19.23 -9.84 -2.10
CA VAL A 212 -20.21 -10.91 -1.89
C VAL A 212 -19.51 -12.25 -2.00
N TYR A 213 -19.70 -13.09 -1.01
CA TYR A 213 -19.27 -14.48 -1.01
C TYR A 213 -20.47 -15.35 -1.29
N VAL A 214 -20.35 -16.25 -2.26
CA VAL A 214 -21.41 -17.16 -2.67
C VAL A 214 -20.89 -18.59 -2.66
N THR A 215 -21.48 -19.46 -1.84
CA THR A 215 -21.29 -20.91 -1.93
C THR A 215 -22.28 -21.46 -2.96
N PRO A 216 -21.81 -21.92 -4.14
CA PRO A 216 -22.69 -22.48 -5.16
C PRO A 216 -23.47 -23.69 -4.65
N SER A 217 -24.78 -23.69 -4.88
CA SER A 217 -25.70 -24.77 -4.46
C SER A 217 -26.92 -24.78 -5.37
N GLN A 218 -27.84 -25.72 -5.16
CA GLN A 218 -29.13 -25.71 -5.87
C GLN A 218 -29.93 -24.44 -5.63
N GLN A 219 -29.74 -23.79 -4.48
CA GLN A 219 -30.40 -22.53 -4.10
C GLN A 219 -29.61 -21.31 -4.52
N ASN A 220 -28.31 -21.43 -4.80
CA ASN A 220 -27.40 -20.36 -5.16
C ASN A 220 -26.79 -20.65 -6.54
N ARG A 221 -27.57 -20.47 -7.60
CA ARG A 221 -27.14 -20.80 -8.96
C ARG A 221 -26.50 -19.58 -9.62
N LEU A 222 -25.25 -19.75 -10.03
CA LEU A 222 -24.49 -18.74 -10.77
C LEU A 222 -24.92 -18.76 -12.24
N ARG A 223 -25.20 -17.60 -12.82
CA ARG A 223 -25.61 -17.45 -14.21
C ARG A 223 -24.98 -16.20 -14.85
N ILE A 224 -24.91 -16.25 -16.16
CA ILE A 224 -24.57 -15.10 -17.02
C ILE A 224 -25.81 -14.65 -17.75
N GLY A 225 -26.02 -13.34 -17.81
CA GLY A 225 -27.05 -12.69 -18.61
C GLY A 225 -26.41 -11.82 -19.69
N CYS A 226 -27.05 -11.75 -20.86
CA CYS A 226 -26.60 -10.91 -21.96
C CYS A 226 -27.80 -10.24 -22.64
N SER A 227 -27.72 -8.91 -22.79
CA SER A 227 -28.70 -8.17 -23.57
C SER A 227 -28.38 -8.30 -25.05
N VAL A 228 -29.21 -9.01 -25.78
CA VAL A 228 -29.01 -9.26 -27.25
C VAL A 228 -29.39 -8.06 -28.12
N SER A 229 -30.10 -7.07 -27.59
CA SER A 229 -30.61 -5.91 -28.32
C SER A 229 -30.08 -4.58 -27.76
N GLY A 230 -28.75 -4.47 -27.54
CA GLY A 230 -28.13 -3.27 -27.04
C GLY A 230 -27.73 -3.41 -25.59
N VAL A 231 -27.79 -2.33 -24.80
CA VAL A 231 -27.35 -2.26 -23.41
C VAL A 231 -28.53 -2.00 -22.48
N ARG A 232 -28.51 -2.60 -21.31
CA ARG A 232 -29.52 -2.43 -20.25
C ARG A 232 -28.84 -2.33 -18.89
N ARG A 233 -29.47 -1.65 -17.94
CA ARG A 233 -28.93 -1.54 -16.59
C ARG A 233 -28.77 -2.90 -15.92
N THR A 234 -27.73 -3.09 -15.14
CA THR A 234 -27.50 -4.29 -14.34
C THR A 234 -28.71 -4.61 -13.46
N SER A 235 -29.26 -3.60 -12.79
CA SER A 235 -30.47 -3.73 -11.98
C SER A 235 -31.66 -4.28 -12.76
N SER A 236 -31.87 -3.80 -13.99
CA SER A 236 -32.96 -4.28 -14.84
C SER A 236 -32.76 -5.71 -15.32
N GLN A 237 -31.54 -6.03 -15.78
CA GLN A 237 -31.22 -7.40 -16.26
C GLN A 237 -31.35 -8.43 -15.12
N CYS A 238 -30.81 -8.12 -13.93
CA CYS A 238 -30.89 -8.99 -12.76
C CYS A 238 -32.32 -9.12 -12.22
N GLY A 239 -33.07 -8.01 -12.18
CA GLY A 239 -34.47 -8.01 -11.74
C GLY A 239 -35.34 -8.88 -12.63
N ASP A 240 -35.26 -8.70 -13.96
CA ASP A 240 -36.03 -9.50 -14.93
C ASP A 240 -35.64 -10.99 -14.88
N ALA A 241 -34.38 -11.31 -14.56
CA ALA A 241 -33.94 -12.69 -14.38
C ALA A 241 -34.41 -13.33 -13.05
N GLY A 242 -35.03 -12.55 -12.17
CA GLY A 242 -35.39 -12.98 -10.81
C GLY A 242 -34.18 -13.32 -9.96
N ALA A 243 -33.08 -12.59 -10.14
CA ALA A 243 -31.84 -12.78 -9.40
C ALA A 243 -31.96 -12.36 -7.94
N LEU A 244 -31.19 -13.00 -7.04
CA LEU A 244 -30.96 -12.52 -5.69
C LEU A 244 -30.03 -11.30 -5.69
N LEU A 245 -28.97 -11.35 -6.50
CA LEU A 245 -27.99 -10.29 -6.69
C LEU A 245 -27.29 -10.46 -8.03
N GLY A 246 -26.63 -9.40 -8.47
CA GLY A 246 -25.76 -9.47 -9.65
C GLY A 246 -24.87 -8.26 -9.81
N VAL A 247 -23.84 -8.44 -10.61
CA VAL A 247 -22.89 -7.41 -10.99
C VAL A 247 -22.88 -7.22 -12.52
N ASN A 248 -22.39 -6.09 -13.00
CA ASN A 248 -22.12 -5.88 -14.42
C ASN A 248 -21.14 -6.94 -14.93
N GLY A 249 -21.27 -7.30 -16.20
CA GLY A 249 -20.42 -8.29 -16.87
C GLY A 249 -19.23 -7.69 -17.62
N GLY A 250 -19.00 -8.15 -18.85
CA GLY A 250 -17.87 -7.77 -19.68
C GLY A 250 -18.06 -6.48 -20.45
N TYR A 251 -17.00 -6.07 -21.16
CA TYR A 251 -17.00 -4.90 -22.03
C TYR A 251 -18.03 -5.04 -23.15
N PHE A 252 -18.62 -3.93 -23.58
CA PHE A 252 -19.63 -3.90 -24.64
C PHE A 252 -19.27 -2.99 -25.82
N ASP A 253 -18.08 -2.37 -25.78
CA ASP A 253 -17.50 -1.67 -26.94
C ASP A 253 -17.21 -2.68 -28.04
N GLU A 254 -17.51 -2.31 -29.32
CA GLU A 254 -17.37 -3.20 -30.46
C GLU A 254 -15.98 -3.86 -30.58
N LYS A 255 -14.93 -3.11 -30.26
CA LYS A 255 -13.53 -3.62 -30.29
C LYS A 255 -13.12 -4.45 -29.09
N LYS A 256 -13.96 -4.49 -28.05
CA LYS A 256 -13.73 -5.21 -26.79
C LYS A 256 -14.87 -6.16 -26.46
N LYS A 257 -15.84 -6.28 -27.37
CA LYS A 257 -17.05 -7.08 -27.19
C LYS A 257 -16.71 -8.50 -26.79
N PRO A 258 -17.21 -8.98 -25.64
CA PRO A 258 -16.83 -10.28 -25.13
C PRO A 258 -17.49 -11.42 -25.91
N PHE A 259 -16.92 -12.61 -25.78
CA PHE A 259 -17.61 -13.85 -26.11
C PHE A 259 -18.56 -14.20 -24.96
N VAL A 260 -19.82 -14.52 -25.31
CA VAL A 260 -20.84 -14.92 -24.32
C VAL A 260 -21.56 -16.16 -24.81
N LYS A 261 -21.62 -17.18 -23.94
CA LYS A 261 -22.37 -18.41 -24.11
C LYS A 261 -23.35 -18.56 -22.94
N ILE A 262 -24.59 -18.90 -23.21
CA ILE A 262 -25.63 -19.09 -22.19
C ILE A 262 -26.39 -20.36 -22.52
N ASP A 263 -26.59 -21.24 -21.54
CA ASP A 263 -27.24 -22.54 -21.70
C ASP A 263 -26.67 -23.35 -22.89
N GLY A 264 -25.36 -23.35 -23.04
CA GLY A 264 -24.68 -24.05 -24.14
C GLY A 264 -24.75 -23.35 -25.51
N THR A 265 -25.47 -22.24 -25.63
CA THR A 265 -25.66 -21.51 -26.89
C THR A 265 -24.81 -20.24 -26.92
N VAL A 266 -24.04 -20.04 -27.98
CA VAL A 266 -23.31 -18.80 -28.21
C VAL A 266 -24.30 -17.68 -28.54
N VAL A 267 -24.46 -16.72 -27.61
CA VAL A 267 -25.37 -15.56 -27.79
C VAL A 267 -24.63 -14.33 -28.28
N GLN A 268 -23.33 -14.28 -28.10
CA GLN A 268 -22.45 -13.22 -28.61
C GLN A 268 -21.09 -13.82 -28.96
N SER A 269 -20.68 -13.72 -30.21
CA SER A 269 -19.42 -14.34 -30.69
C SER A 269 -18.17 -13.55 -30.32
N GLY A 270 -18.32 -12.31 -29.86
CA GLY A 270 -17.21 -11.46 -29.48
C GLY A 270 -16.37 -10.92 -30.64
N TYR A 271 -15.32 -10.16 -30.28
CA TYR A 271 -14.35 -9.61 -31.21
C TYR A 271 -13.12 -10.51 -31.31
N ASP A 272 -12.67 -10.89 -32.50
CA ASP A 272 -11.67 -11.95 -32.69
C ASP A 272 -10.25 -11.58 -32.22
N ARG A 273 -9.94 -10.30 -32.08
CA ARG A 273 -8.62 -9.80 -31.65
C ARG A 273 -8.70 -8.84 -30.48
N VAL A 274 -9.14 -9.36 -29.34
CA VAL A 274 -9.14 -8.58 -28.10
C VAL A 274 -7.75 -8.66 -27.48
N SER A 275 -7.21 -7.52 -27.04
CA SER A 275 -5.93 -7.49 -26.35
C SER A 275 -5.98 -8.28 -25.04
N SER A 276 -4.80 -8.72 -24.55
CA SER A 276 -4.69 -9.41 -23.28
C SER A 276 -5.26 -8.62 -22.09
N THR A 277 -5.31 -7.29 -22.20
CA THR A 277 -5.93 -6.43 -21.17
C THR A 277 -7.45 -6.60 -21.08
N PHE A 278 -8.12 -6.90 -22.20
CA PHE A 278 -9.58 -6.89 -22.28
C PHE A 278 -10.24 -8.25 -22.52
N GLY A 279 -9.45 -9.28 -22.84
CA GLY A 279 -10.02 -10.55 -23.25
C GLY A 279 -9.20 -11.79 -22.94
N ASN A 280 -8.34 -11.76 -21.94
CA ASN A 280 -7.49 -12.91 -21.59
C ASN A 280 -8.01 -13.78 -20.45
N ALA A 281 -9.26 -13.59 -20.04
CA ALA A 281 -9.89 -14.35 -18.98
C ALA A 281 -11.32 -14.76 -19.32
N ALA A 282 -11.80 -15.84 -18.75
CA ALA A 282 -13.18 -16.31 -18.90
C ALA A 282 -13.73 -16.81 -17.57
N ILE A 283 -14.97 -16.41 -17.27
CA ILE A 283 -15.83 -17.10 -16.32
C ILE A 283 -16.43 -18.28 -17.05
N VAL A 284 -16.25 -19.48 -16.51
CA VAL A 284 -16.83 -20.72 -17.04
C VAL A 284 -17.71 -21.34 -15.94
N ILE A 285 -19.00 -21.49 -16.23
CA ILE A 285 -19.97 -22.11 -15.34
C ILE A 285 -20.39 -23.43 -15.96
N ARG A 286 -20.18 -24.53 -15.25
CA ARG A 286 -20.59 -25.88 -15.65
C ARG A 286 -21.20 -26.61 -14.47
N ASN A 287 -22.43 -27.08 -14.60
CA ASN A 287 -23.13 -27.77 -13.49
C ASN A 287 -23.08 -26.96 -12.19
N ASN A 288 -23.24 -25.65 -12.28
CA ASN A 288 -23.15 -24.67 -11.17
C ASN A 288 -21.77 -24.57 -10.49
N ARG A 289 -20.73 -25.20 -11.02
CA ARG A 289 -19.35 -24.96 -10.63
C ARG A 289 -18.80 -23.81 -11.46
N VAL A 290 -18.13 -22.88 -10.79
CA VAL A 290 -17.51 -21.71 -11.41
C VAL A 290 -16.00 -21.89 -11.48
N GLU A 291 -15.42 -21.63 -12.64
CA GLU A 291 -13.97 -21.59 -12.84
C GLU A 291 -13.59 -20.28 -13.51
N ILE A 292 -12.46 -19.71 -13.12
CA ILE A 292 -11.84 -18.59 -13.82
C ILE A 292 -10.69 -19.15 -14.67
N ARG A 293 -10.82 -19.05 -15.98
CA ARG A 293 -9.87 -19.61 -16.95
C ARG A 293 -9.08 -18.52 -17.63
N LYS A 294 -7.77 -18.71 -17.76
CA LYS A 294 -6.94 -17.86 -18.62
C LYS A 294 -7.12 -18.31 -20.06
N VAL A 295 -7.31 -17.35 -20.96
CA VAL A 295 -7.46 -17.56 -22.40
C VAL A 295 -6.50 -16.66 -23.18
N ALA A 296 -6.17 -17.02 -24.41
CA ALA A 296 -5.12 -16.33 -25.18
C ALA A 296 -5.52 -14.96 -25.77
N GLY A 297 -6.63 -14.35 -25.30
CA GLY A 297 -7.10 -13.06 -25.79
C GLY A 297 -7.79 -13.14 -27.14
N CYS A 298 -8.21 -14.32 -27.58
CA CYS A 298 -9.03 -14.51 -28.75
C CYS A 298 -10.27 -15.35 -28.45
N ASN A 299 -11.37 -15.01 -29.10
CA ASN A 299 -12.63 -15.73 -28.89
C ASN A 299 -12.64 -17.15 -29.51
N ALA A 300 -11.67 -17.46 -30.36
CA ALA A 300 -11.51 -18.82 -30.91
C ALA A 300 -11.25 -19.85 -29.80
N GLU A 301 -10.38 -19.54 -28.83
CA GLU A 301 -10.13 -20.39 -27.68
C GLU A 301 -11.37 -20.48 -26.77
N ALA A 302 -12.05 -19.35 -26.52
CA ALA A 302 -13.25 -19.33 -25.70
C ALA A 302 -14.35 -20.24 -26.25
N ARG A 303 -14.47 -20.40 -27.57
CA ARG A 303 -15.44 -21.30 -28.22
C ARG A 303 -15.15 -22.78 -27.94
N THR A 304 -13.92 -23.13 -27.57
CA THR A 304 -13.53 -24.52 -27.26
C THR A 304 -13.76 -24.86 -25.79
N LEU A 305 -14.05 -23.87 -24.95
CA LEU A 305 -14.30 -24.11 -23.52
C LEU A 305 -15.63 -24.84 -23.31
N GLU A 306 -15.57 -25.89 -22.50
CA GLU A 306 -16.76 -26.61 -22.07
C GLU A 306 -17.39 -25.90 -20.89
N GLY A 307 -18.61 -25.41 -21.05
CA GLY A 307 -19.37 -24.73 -20.01
C GLY A 307 -20.79 -24.47 -20.47
N ASP A 308 -21.72 -24.40 -19.51
CA ASP A 308 -23.11 -24.04 -19.73
C ASP A 308 -23.21 -22.56 -20.03
N ASP A 309 -22.60 -21.74 -19.17
CA ASP A 309 -22.47 -20.30 -19.35
C ASP A 309 -20.98 -19.90 -19.37
N ILE A 310 -20.60 -19.02 -20.30
CA ILE A 310 -19.22 -18.52 -20.43
C ILE A 310 -19.28 -17.01 -20.74
N LEU A 311 -18.44 -16.25 -20.04
CA LEU A 311 -18.20 -14.83 -20.30
C LEU A 311 -16.71 -14.56 -20.37
N VAL A 312 -16.22 -14.04 -21.48
CA VAL A 312 -14.84 -13.58 -21.67
C VAL A 312 -14.72 -12.12 -21.27
N CYS A 313 -13.70 -11.78 -20.52
CA CYS A 313 -13.34 -10.41 -20.15
C CYS A 313 -11.85 -10.35 -19.76
N GLY A 314 -11.43 -9.37 -19.05
CA GLY A 314 -10.04 -9.26 -18.57
C GLY A 314 -9.69 -7.90 -17.97
N PRO A 315 -8.49 -7.80 -17.48
CA PRO A 315 -7.43 -8.82 -17.48
C PRO A 315 -7.66 -9.94 -16.44
N PHE A 316 -7.01 -11.07 -16.67
CA PHE A 316 -6.83 -12.12 -15.67
C PHE A 316 -5.97 -11.56 -14.54
N LEU A 317 -6.37 -11.74 -13.28
CA LEU A 317 -5.78 -11.06 -12.13
C LEU A 317 -4.94 -11.98 -11.24
N LEU A 318 -5.46 -13.16 -10.94
CA LEU A 318 -4.86 -14.12 -10.03
C LEU A 318 -4.90 -15.52 -10.61
N LYS A 319 -3.81 -16.26 -10.39
CA LYS A 319 -3.73 -17.72 -10.60
C LYS A 319 -3.13 -18.38 -9.37
N ASP A 320 -3.88 -19.30 -8.76
CA ASP A 320 -3.46 -20.05 -7.57
C ASP A 320 -2.93 -19.11 -6.45
N GLY A 321 -3.62 -17.98 -6.21
CA GLY A 321 -3.24 -16.97 -5.22
C GLY A 321 -2.08 -16.07 -5.61
N VAL A 322 -1.51 -16.26 -6.81
CA VAL A 322 -0.39 -15.44 -7.30
C VAL A 322 -0.91 -14.32 -8.21
N VAL A 323 -0.50 -13.09 -7.94
CA VAL A 323 -0.85 -11.93 -8.76
C VAL A 323 -0.18 -12.05 -10.13
N GLU A 324 -0.97 -11.94 -11.20
CA GLU A 324 -0.48 -11.94 -12.57
C GLU A 324 0.35 -10.70 -12.88
N GLN A 325 1.34 -10.85 -13.75
CA GLN A 325 2.09 -9.72 -14.28
C GLN A 325 1.24 -8.98 -15.32
N LEU A 326 0.67 -7.85 -14.93
CA LEU A 326 -0.21 -7.05 -15.76
C LEU A 326 0.59 -6.02 -16.56
N SER A 327 0.16 -5.78 -17.81
CA SER A 327 0.78 -4.77 -18.66
C SER A 327 0.70 -3.37 -18.04
N THR A 328 1.83 -2.68 -17.99
CA THR A 328 1.93 -1.27 -17.55
C THR A 328 1.79 -0.27 -18.69
N SER A 329 1.63 -0.74 -19.93
CA SER A 329 1.55 0.13 -21.12
C SER A 329 0.16 0.74 -21.34
N THR A 330 -0.85 0.34 -20.58
CA THR A 330 -2.22 0.84 -20.72
C THR A 330 -2.68 1.58 -19.47
N THR A 331 -3.33 2.72 -19.67
CA THR A 331 -3.98 3.47 -18.58
C THR A 331 -5.12 2.68 -17.93
N HIS A 332 -5.69 1.71 -18.65
CA HIS A 332 -6.67 0.79 -18.09
C HIS A 332 -6.10 0.05 -16.87
N ASN A 333 -4.86 -0.43 -16.95
CA ASN A 333 -4.22 -1.15 -15.85
C ASN A 333 -3.59 -0.25 -14.80
N THR A 334 -3.06 0.91 -15.20
CA THR A 334 -2.23 1.76 -14.34
C THR A 334 -2.97 2.91 -13.67
N ALA A 335 -4.16 3.28 -14.16
CA ALA A 335 -4.97 4.32 -13.55
C ALA A 335 -5.99 3.74 -12.57
N MET A 336 -6.31 4.51 -11.52
CA MET A 336 -7.37 4.17 -10.58
C MET A 336 -8.73 4.42 -11.21
N HIS A 337 -9.56 3.39 -11.25
CA HIS A 337 -10.92 3.43 -11.75
C HIS A 337 -11.86 2.66 -10.83
N PRO A 338 -13.18 2.92 -10.87
CA PRO A 338 -14.15 1.96 -10.35
C PRO A 338 -13.91 0.59 -10.99
N ARG A 339 -14.00 -0.49 -10.21
CA ARG A 339 -13.70 -1.85 -10.67
C ARG A 339 -14.78 -2.83 -10.26
N THR A 340 -14.98 -3.83 -11.10
CA THR A 340 -15.73 -5.03 -10.81
C THR A 340 -14.85 -6.24 -11.05
N ALA A 341 -14.80 -7.16 -10.11
CA ALA A 341 -14.03 -8.41 -10.23
C ALA A 341 -14.87 -9.60 -9.79
N VAL A 342 -14.52 -10.76 -10.32
CA VAL A 342 -15.02 -12.06 -9.89
C VAL A 342 -13.85 -12.98 -9.64
N GLY A 343 -13.93 -13.80 -8.62
CA GLY A 343 -12.93 -14.81 -8.26
C GLY A 343 -13.55 -16.04 -7.69
N VAL A 344 -12.73 -17.07 -7.53
CA VAL A 344 -13.08 -18.32 -6.87
C VAL A 344 -12.03 -18.61 -5.80
N THR A 345 -12.48 -19.17 -4.67
CA THR A 345 -11.61 -19.66 -3.60
C THR A 345 -11.19 -21.11 -3.86
N GLY A 346 -10.20 -21.61 -3.12
CA GLY A 346 -9.79 -23.01 -3.18
C GLY A 346 -10.92 -24.01 -2.85
N ASP A 347 -11.88 -23.57 -2.04
CA ASP A 347 -13.05 -24.41 -1.69
C ASP A 347 -14.19 -24.31 -2.72
N GLY A 348 -14.06 -23.44 -3.72
CA GLY A 348 -15.04 -23.27 -4.80
C GLY A 348 -16.10 -22.19 -4.53
N ASP A 349 -16.00 -21.42 -3.46
CA ASP A 349 -16.84 -20.26 -3.26
C ASP A 349 -16.53 -19.17 -4.29
N VAL A 350 -17.55 -18.43 -4.70
CA VAL A 350 -17.42 -17.35 -5.66
C VAL A 350 -17.39 -16.01 -4.92
N ILE A 351 -16.45 -15.15 -5.30
CA ILE A 351 -16.30 -13.80 -4.76
C ILE A 351 -16.66 -12.80 -5.86
N PHE A 352 -17.63 -11.92 -5.59
CA PHE A 352 -17.85 -10.71 -6.37
C PHE A 352 -17.32 -9.51 -5.58
N LEU A 353 -16.54 -8.67 -6.24
CA LEU A 353 -16.02 -7.43 -5.67
C LEU A 353 -16.40 -6.26 -6.56
N THR A 354 -17.01 -5.22 -5.98
CA THR A 354 -17.08 -3.89 -6.59
C THR A 354 -16.29 -2.89 -5.76
N VAL A 355 -15.52 -2.09 -6.45
CA VAL A 355 -14.74 -0.97 -5.88
C VAL A 355 -15.24 0.30 -6.55
N ASP A 356 -15.79 1.22 -5.77
CA ASP A 356 -16.22 2.50 -6.27
C ASP A 356 -15.00 3.40 -6.56
N GLY A 357 -15.15 4.39 -7.41
CA GLY A 357 -14.06 5.27 -7.76
C GLY A 357 -14.51 6.56 -8.43
N ARG A 358 -13.55 7.43 -8.76
CA ARG A 358 -13.77 8.75 -9.36
C ARG A 358 -14.47 9.73 -8.41
N PHE A 359 -14.44 9.47 -7.11
CA PHE A 359 -14.96 10.37 -6.08
C PHE A 359 -13.81 10.82 -5.16
N PRO A 360 -13.16 11.97 -5.45
CA PRO A 360 -12.05 12.47 -4.66
C PRO A 360 -12.38 12.55 -3.16
N GLY A 361 -11.47 12.04 -2.32
CA GLY A 361 -11.62 12.02 -0.87
C GLY A 361 -12.63 11.00 -0.31
N LYS A 362 -13.38 10.30 -1.17
CA LYS A 362 -14.39 9.29 -0.75
C LYS A 362 -14.10 7.90 -1.29
N ALA A 363 -13.84 7.79 -2.59
CA ALA A 363 -13.57 6.52 -3.28
C ALA A 363 -12.66 6.80 -4.48
N ALA A 364 -11.41 6.39 -4.37
CA ALA A 364 -10.41 6.61 -5.42
C ALA A 364 -10.55 5.60 -6.57
N GLY A 365 -10.98 4.40 -6.28
CA GLY A 365 -10.89 3.25 -7.17
C GLY A 365 -9.53 2.56 -7.07
N MET A 366 -9.30 1.59 -7.94
CA MET A 366 -8.07 0.80 -7.95
C MET A 366 -7.48 0.67 -9.35
N THR A 367 -6.16 0.54 -9.42
CA THR A 367 -5.47 -0.03 -10.60
C THR A 367 -5.77 -1.53 -10.68
N THR A 368 -5.54 -2.19 -11.82
CA THR A 368 -5.77 -3.64 -11.90
C THR A 368 -4.79 -4.46 -11.05
N PRO A 369 -3.50 -4.08 -10.86
CA PRO A 369 -2.65 -4.72 -9.87
C PRO A 369 -3.16 -4.61 -8.43
N GLN A 370 -3.68 -3.44 -8.03
CA GLN A 370 -4.28 -3.25 -6.71
C GLN A 370 -5.55 -4.11 -6.54
N LEU A 371 -6.38 -4.20 -7.60
CA LEU A 371 -7.56 -5.06 -7.61
C LEU A 371 -7.20 -6.54 -7.43
N ALA A 372 -6.12 -7.00 -8.09
CA ALA A 372 -5.62 -8.37 -7.92
C ALA A 372 -5.20 -8.64 -6.47
N LYS A 373 -4.46 -7.71 -5.85
CA LYS A 373 -4.06 -7.80 -4.44
C LYS A 373 -5.26 -7.79 -3.50
N ALA A 374 -6.28 -6.97 -3.79
CA ALA A 374 -7.51 -6.94 -3.01
C ALA A 374 -8.28 -8.27 -3.11
N MET A 375 -8.41 -8.85 -4.31
CA MET A 375 -9.04 -10.16 -4.50
C MET A 375 -8.31 -11.26 -3.74
N ARG A 376 -6.97 -11.28 -3.76
CA ARG A 376 -6.16 -12.22 -2.98
C ARG A 376 -6.37 -12.03 -1.48
N ALA A 377 -6.36 -10.80 -0.99
CA ALA A 377 -6.60 -10.50 0.43
C ALA A 377 -7.99 -10.97 0.88
N LEU A 378 -8.99 -10.92 0.00
CA LEU A 378 -10.35 -11.41 0.25
C LEU A 378 -10.51 -12.92 0.09
N GLY A 379 -9.45 -13.66 -0.27
CA GLY A 379 -9.41 -15.11 -0.30
C GLY A 379 -9.61 -15.75 -1.67
N ALA A 380 -9.54 -14.99 -2.77
CA ALA A 380 -9.57 -15.58 -4.10
C ALA A 380 -8.24 -16.28 -4.44
N ASP A 381 -8.32 -17.47 -5.01
CA ASP A 381 -7.20 -18.16 -5.62
C ASP A 381 -7.07 -17.80 -7.10
N ASP A 382 -8.17 -17.87 -7.84
CA ASP A 382 -8.24 -17.40 -9.22
C ASP A 382 -9.19 -16.20 -9.31
N ALA A 383 -8.83 -15.18 -10.10
CA ALA A 383 -9.67 -14.00 -10.26
C ALA A 383 -9.47 -13.31 -11.60
N MET A 384 -10.50 -12.58 -12.03
CA MET A 384 -10.47 -11.75 -13.22
C MET A 384 -11.21 -10.42 -13.02
N ASN A 385 -10.79 -9.43 -13.76
CA ASN A 385 -11.49 -8.15 -13.88
C ASN A 385 -12.65 -8.27 -14.88
N LEU A 386 -13.75 -7.63 -14.55
CA LEU A 386 -14.88 -7.36 -15.43
C LEU A 386 -14.84 -5.91 -15.93
N ASP A 387 -15.89 -5.45 -16.63
CA ASP A 387 -15.97 -4.04 -17.01
C ASP A 387 -16.07 -3.15 -15.75
N GLY A 388 -15.47 -1.98 -15.83
CA GLY A 388 -15.33 -1.04 -14.74
C GLY A 388 -15.86 0.35 -15.09
N GLY A 389 -15.32 1.35 -14.40
CA GLY A 389 -15.75 2.73 -14.58
C GLY A 389 -17.23 2.91 -14.23
N GLY A 390 -17.99 3.59 -15.07
CA GLY A 390 -19.42 3.78 -14.86
C GLY A 390 -20.27 2.51 -14.91
N SER A 391 -19.71 1.40 -15.44
CA SER A 391 -20.39 0.11 -15.46
C SER A 391 -20.40 -0.59 -14.10
N THR A 392 -19.47 -0.26 -13.22
CA THR A 392 -19.33 -0.90 -11.89
C THR A 392 -20.63 -0.79 -11.08
N THR A 393 -21.32 -1.91 -10.95
CA THR A 393 -22.61 -1.97 -10.26
C THR A 393 -22.76 -3.30 -9.53
N LEU A 394 -23.17 -3.25 -8.27
CA LEU A 394 -23.71 -4.37 -7.51
C LEU A 394 -25.17 -4.07 -7.17
N TRP A 395 -26.06 -4.91 -7.65
CA TRP A 395 -27.49 -4.86 -7.34
C TRP A 395 -27.89 -6.05 -6.48
N ILE A 396 -28.75 -5.80 -5.49
CA ILE A 396 -29.30 -6.83 -4.58
C ILE A 396 -30.83 -6.70 -4.58
N SER A 397 -31.53 -7.81 -4.75
CA SER A 397 -32.98 -7.87 -4.69
C SER A 397 -33.52 -7.31 -3.39
N GLY A 398 -34.53 -6.46 -3.46
CA GLY A 398 -35.10 -5.77 -2.29
C GLY A 398 -34.27 -4.61 -1.74
N LYS A 399 -33.02 -4.43 -2.19
CA LYS A 399 -32.16 -3.30 -1.78
C LYS A 399 -31.86 -2.33 -2.92
N GLY A 400 -31.88 -2.80 -4.15
CA GLY A 400 -31.46 -2.00 -5.32
C GLY A 400 -29.95 -2.03 -5.53
N VAL A 401 -29.42 -0.98 -6.14
CA VAL A 401 -27.98 -0.76 -6.30
C VAL A 401 -27.37 -0.38 -4.94
N VAL A 402 -26.36 -1.11 -4.49
CA VAL A 402 -25.78 -0.94 -3.14
C VAL A 402 -24.39 -0.31 -3.13
N ASN A 403 -23.71 -0.25 -4.25
CA ASN A 403 -22.47 0.52 -4.44
C ASN A 403 -22.78 1.95 -4.92
N TYR A 404 -21.74 2.72 -5.29
CA TYR A 404 -21.85 4.12 -5.73
C TYR A 404 -21.37 4.26 -7.17
N PRO A 405 -22.21 3.93 -8.18
CA PRO A 405 -21.86 4.09 -9.59
C PRO A 405 -21.62 5.55 -9.96
N CYS A 406 -20.67 5.84 -10.85
CA CYS A 406 -20.14 7.19 -11.01
C CYS A 406 -20.70 7.99 -12.22
N ASP A 407 -21.57 7.44 -13.04
CA ASP A 407 -21.97 8.11 -14.31
C ASP A 407 -22.84 9.35 -14.12
N ASN A 408 -23.52 9.50 -12.99
CA ASN A 408 -24.28 10.71 -12.68
C ASN A 408 -23.43 11.79 -11.96
N GLY A 409 -22.15 11.50 -11.65
CA GLY A 409 -21.25 12.40 -10.93
C GLY A 409 -21.59 12.61 -9.45
N ALA A 410 -22.63 11.95 -8.93
CA ALA A 410 -23.04 12.04 -7.53
C ALA A 410 -22.61 10.80 -6.74
N PHE A 411 -22.20 11.01 -5.49
CA PHE A 411 -21.87 9.90 -4.59
C PHE A 411 -23.15 9.34 -3.95
N ASP A 412 -23.94 8.68 -4.81
CA ASP A 412 -25.22 8.05 -4.47
C ASP A 412 -25.36 6.72 -5.26
N HIS A 413 -26.51 6.07 -5.14
CA HIS A 413 -26.78 4.78 -5.78
C HIS A 413 -27.42 4.92 -7.19
N GLY A 414 -27.51 6.13 -7.74
CA GLY A 414 -28.28 6.43 -8.95
C GLY A 414 -27.47 6.43 -10.28
N GLY A 415 -26.14 6.38 -10.20
CA GLY A 415 -25.27 6.58 -11.39
C GLY A 415 -24.99 5.33 -12.23
N GLU A 416 -25.87 4.34 -12.23
CA GLU A 416 -25.73 3.06 -12.93
C GLU A 416 -25.75 3.25 -14.46
N ARG A 417 -24.73 2.75 -15.13
CA ARG A 417 -24.63 2.72 -16.60
C ARG A 417 -25.32 1.47 -17.18
N PRO A 418 -26.07 1.59 -18.31
CA PRO A 418 -26.50 0.42 -19.06
C PRO A 418 -25.31 -0.37 -19.62
N VAL A 419 -25.35 -1.71 -19.51
CA VAL A 419 -24.29 -2.64 -19.88
C VAL A 419 -24.79 -3.78 -20.76
N GLY A 420 -23.89 -4.45 -21.48
CA GLY A 420 -24.23 -5.55 -22.40
C GLY A 420 -24.52 -6.87 -21.70
N SER A 421 -23.89 -7.13 -20.55
CA SER A 421 -23.99 -8.41 -19.86
C SER A 421 -23.90 -8.25 -18.33
N VAL A 422 -24.33 -9.27 -17.62
CA VAL A 422 -24.30 -9.35 -16.16
C VAL A 422 -23.87 -10.74 -15.71
N VAL A 423 -23.32 -10.83 -14.49
CA VAL A 423 -23.11 -12.09 -13.76
C VAL A 423 -23.97 -12.03 -12.51
N TYR A 424 -24.78 -13.05 -12.28
CA TYR A 424 -25.78 -12.99 -11.20
C TYR A 424 -25.97 -14.33 -10.49
N VAL A 425 -26.56 -14.25 -9.32
CA VAL A 425 -26.98 -15.38 -8.48
C VAL A 425 -28.51 -15.46 -8.48
N LYS A 426 -29.03 -16.65 -8.79
CA LYS A 426 -30.47 -16.91 -8.79
C LYS A 426 -30.86 -17.86 -7.68
#